data_061c2e98218297b343c8c896c9f931d3
#
_entry.id   061c2e98218297b343c8c896c9f931d3
#
_cell.length_a   1.000
_cell.length_b   1.000
_cell.length_c   1.000
_cell.angle_alpha   90.00
_cell.angle_beta   90.00
_cell.angle_gamma   90.00
#
_symmetry.space_group_name_H-M   'P 1'
#
loop_
_entity.id
_entity.type
_entity.pdbx_description
1 polymer ?
#
loop_
_entity_poly.entity_id
_entity_poly.type
_entity_poly.pdbx_seq_one_letter_code
_entity_poly.pdbx_strand_id
1 'polypeptide(L)'
;MAIYHLEAKMVSRGAGRSAVAAAAYLSCSRMLNEYDGVQHDYTRKQGLGWRQVFLPATAPAEWQDRETLWNAVEETETAKDSRLAREFVAALPIELSREKQIQLLQDFIKEQFVADGMCADAAIHDPYPPGHNPHAHILLTVRPLDEKGKWQYKTEKEYLCVKDGEERGFTAAEFKQAQADGWEKQYQYKVGKKKVYMSPSAAQAQGYERVSKYPKSTKFGRQNPITERWNSDEQLVLW
;
A
#
# COMPACT_ATOMS: atom_id res chain seq x y z
N MET A 1 20.75 13.14 -26.75
CA MET A 1 20.67 11.71 -26.39
C MET A 1 19.82 11.59 -25.13
N ALA A 2 18.70 10.89 -25.20
CA ALA A 2 17.87 10.65 -24.03
C ALA A 2 18.67 9.87 -22.98
N ILE A 3 18.67 10.34 -21.75
CA ILE A 3 19.27 9.61 -20.62
C ILE A 3 18.14 8.78 -20.00
N TYR A 4 18.26 7.46 -20.07
CA TYR A 4 17.34 6.58 -19.34
C TYR A 4 17.66 6.65 -17.85
N HIS A 5 16.68 7.01 -17.06
CA HIS A 5 16.73 6.91 -15.59
C HIS A 5 15.34 6.56 -15.10
N LEU A 6 15.25 5.47 -14.37
CA LEU A 6 14.02 5.07 -13.64
C LEU A 6 14.41 4.70 -12.22
N GLU A 7 13.82 5.35 -11.25
CA GLU A 7 14.03 5.08 -9.83
C GLU A 7 12.69 4.79 -9.18
N ALA A 8 12.61 3.70 -8.39
CA ALA A 8 11.45 3.37 -7.57
C ALA A 8 11.77 3.57 -6.08
N LYS A 9 10.93 4.32 -5.38
CA LYS A 9 11.07 4.61 -3.95
C LYS A 9 9.80 4.26 -3.19
N MET A 10 9.94 3.82 -1.96
CA MET A 10 8.81 3.65 -1.05
C MET A 10 8.66 4.88 -0.15
N VAL A 11 7.46 5.46 -0.14
CA VAL A 11 7.07 6.45 0.86
C VAL A 11 6.53 5.70 2.07
N SER A 12 7.23 5.79 3.21
CA SER A 12 6.83 5.08 4.42
C SER A 12 6.86 5.99 5.63
N ARG A 13 5.88 5.84 6.51
CA ARG A 13 5.79 6.60 7.76
C ARG A 13 6.94 6.29 8.70
N GLY A 14 7.39 5.02 8.75
CA GLY A 14 8.54 4.62 9.55
C GLY A 14 9.87 5.28 9.16
N ALA A 15 9.98 5.76 7.92
CA ALA A 15 11.10 6.57 7.45
C ALA A 15 10.88 8.09 7.63
N GLY A 16 9.86 8.50 8.39
CA GLY A 16 9.51 9.91 8.60
C GLY A 16 8.92 10.60 7.37
N ARG A 17 8.39 9.84 6.40
CA ARG A 17 7.80 10.38 5.17
C ARG A 17 6.28 10.33 5.23
N SER A 18 5.62 11.27 4.56
CA SER A 18 4.16 11.35 4.40
C SER A 18 3.77 11.28 2.93
N ALA A 19 2.64 10.63 2.64
CA ALA A 19 2.08 10.60 1.30
C ALA A 19 1.55 11.98 0.88
N VAL A 20 0.92 12.72 1.80
CA VAL A 20 0.48 14.10 1.57
C VAL A 20 1.67 15.02 1.28
N ALA A 21 2.78 14.88 2.04
CA ALA A 21 3.99 15.66 1.78
C ALA A 21 4.59 15.36 0.40
N ALA A 22 4.62 14.08 0.00
CA ALA A 22 5.11 13.68 -1.32
C ALA A 22 4.23 14.25 -2.44
N ALA A 23 2.90 14.18 -2.30
CA ALA A 23 1.95 14.75 -3.24
C ALA A 23 2.03 16.28 -3.34
N ALA A 24 2.16 16.96 -2.22
CA ALA A 24 2.36 18.41 -2.18
C ALA A 24 3.67 18.81 -2.88
N TYR A 25 4.75 18.06 -2.65
CA TYR A 25 6.05 18.30 -3.27
C TYR A 25 6.00 18.11 -4.80
N LEU A 26 5.47 16.97 -5.27
CA LEU A 26 5.41 16.70 -6.72
C LEU A 26 4.50 17.69 -7.46
N SER A 27 3.44 18.15 -6.83
CA SER A 27 2.45 19.06 -7.43
C SER A 27 2.75 20.54 -7.20
N CYS A 28 3.84 20.88 -6.51
CA CYS A 28 4.20 22.26 -6.12
C CYS A 28 3.01 22.98 -5.46
N SER A 29 2.34 22.34 -4.52
CA SER A 29 1.15 22.85 -3.86
C SER A 29 1.29 22.88 -2.34
N ARG A 30 0.27 23.45 -1.69
CA ARG A 30 0.12 23.43 -0.24
C ARG A 30 -0.99 22.45 0.11
N MET A 31 -0.73 21.53 1.04
CA MET A 31 -1.66 20.51 1.52
C MET A 31 -1.53 20.33 3.03
N LEU A 32 -2.66 20.06 3.69
CA LEU A 32 -2.71 19.69 5.10
C LEU A 32 -2.72 18.17 5.23
N ASN A 33 -1.78 17.61 5.99
CA ASN A 33 -1.86 16.22 6.39
C ASN A 33 -2.73 16.11 7.65
N GLU A 34 -3.93 15.58 7.52
CA GLU A 34 -4.91 15.45 8.59
C GLU A 34 -4.47 14.43 9.66
N TYR A 35 -3.62 13.46 9.30
CA TYR A 35 -3.11 12.44 10.22
C TYR A 35 -2.27 13.04 11.37
N ASP A 36 -1.45 14.03 11.07
CA ASP A 36 -0.53 14.66 12.06
C ASP A 36 -0.74 16.17 12.22
N GLY A 37 -1.66 16.76 11.46
CA GLY A 37 -1.95 18.20 11.47
C GLY A 37 -0.86 19.07 10.83
N VAL A 38 0.10 18.48 10.12
CA VAL A 38 1.21 19.22 9.51
C VAL A 38 0.82 19.76 8.14
N GLN A 39 1.00 21.05 7.94
CA GLN A 39 0.82 21.69 6.65
C GLN A 39 2.13 21.66 5.85
N HIS A 40 2.08 21.03 4.67
CA HIS A 40 3.19 20.99 3.72
C HIS A 40 2.97 22.05 2.63
N ASP A 41 3.90 23.01 2.51
CA ASP A 41 3.81 24.11 1.54
C ASP A 41 5.02 24.10 0.60
N TYR A 42 4.79 23.73 -0.65
CA TYR A 42 5.76 23.73 -1.73
C TYR A 42 5.39 24.72 -2.85
N THR A 43 4.52 25.69 -2.58
CA THR A 43 4.06 26.68 -3.58
C THR A 43 5.19 27.55 -4.14
N ARG A 44 6.31 27.67 -3.41
CA ARG A 44 7.50 28.41 -3.88
C ARG A 44 8.41 27.57 -4.79
N LYS A 45 8.19 26.26 -4.87
CA LYS A 45 8.96 25.38 -5.76
C LYS A 45 8.58 25.69 -7.21
N GLN A 46 9.58 25.85 -8.07
CA GLN A 46 9.40 26.14 -9.49
C GLN A 46 9.67 24.90 -10.33
N GLY A 47 9.50 24.99 -11.64
CA GLY A 47 9.79 23.93 -12.59
C GLY A 47 8.63 22.95 -12.81
N LEU A 48 7.44 23.20 -12.25
CA LEU A 48 6.27 22.38 -12.56
C LEU A 48 5.78 22.65 -13.98
N GLY A 49 5.94 21.68 -14.87
CA GLY A 49 5.49 21.74 -16.26
C GLY A 49 4.10 21.18 -16.49
N TRP A 50 3.68 20.20 -15.71
CA TRP A 50 2.37 19.55 -15.81
C TRP A 50 2.09 18.67 -14.57
N ARG A 51 0.80 18.44 -14.26
CA ARG A 51 0.36 17.53 -13.19
C ARG A 51 -1.05 17.02 -13.43
N GLN A 52 -1.33 15.77 -13.00
CA GLN A 52 -2.67 15.15 -13.09
C GLN A 52 -2.81 14.00 -12.09
N VAL A 53 -4.03 13.81 -11.57
CA VAL A 53 -4.46 12.64 -10.81
C VAL A 53 -5.20 11.69 -11.75
N PHE A 54 -4.93 10.39 -11.62
CA PHE A 54 -5.56 9.32 -12.38
C PHE A 54 -6.20 8.33 -11.43
N LEU A 55 -7.45 8.00 -11.70
CA LEU A 55 -8.24 7.12 -10.87
C LEU A 55 -8.73 5.91 -11.67
N PRO A 56 -8.68 4.68 -11.10
CA PRO A 56 -9.42 3.56 -11.65
C PRO A 56 -10.92 3.80 -11.53
N ALA A 57 -11.71 3.15 -12.37
CA ALA A 57 -13.17 3.35 -12.45
C ALA A 57 -13.90 3.08 -11.11
N THR A 58 -13.31 2.27 -10.25
CA THR A 58 -13.85 1.94 -8.93
C THR A 58 -13.54 2.98 -7.84
N ALA A 59 -12.58 3.89 -8.07
CA ALA A 59 -12.19 4.86 -7.06
C ALA A 59 -13.27 5.93 -6.84
N PRO A 60 -13.43 6.44 -5.62
CA PRO A 60 -14.30 7.59 -5.33
C PRO A 60 -13.93 8.81 -6.19
N ALA A 61 -14.93 9.45 -6.79
CA ALA A 61 -14.71 10.57 -7.72
C ALA A 61 -14.05 11.79 -7.03
N GLU A 62 -14.31 11.99 -5.74
CA GLU A 62 -13.71 13.05 -4.91
C GLU A 62 -12.20 12.93 -4.79
N TRP A 63 -11.62 11.76 -5.02
CA TRP A 63 -10.16 11.56 -5.03
C TRP A 63 -9.47 12.16 -6.26
N GLN A 64 -10.23 12.74 -7.20
CA GLN A 64 -9.66 13.60 -8.22
C GLN A 64 -8.98 14.84 -7.61
N ASP A 65 -9.44 15.26 -6.41
CA ASP A 65 -8.67 16.14 -5.54
C ASP A 65 -7.55 15.39 -4.84
N ARG A 66 -6.32 15.80 -5.08
CA ARG A 66 -5.13 15.09 -4.57
C ARG A 66 -4.98 15.15 -3.06
N GLU A 67 -5.39 16.26 -2.42
CA GLU A 67 -5.34 16.37 -0.97
C GLU A 67 -6.29 15.36 -0.33
N THR A 68 -7.50 15.22 -0.86
CA THR A 68 -8.50 14.23 -0.46
C THR A 68 -7.97 12.79 -0.65
N LEU A 69 -7.40 12.48 -1.82
CA LEU A 69 -6.83 11.15 -2.11
C LEU A 69 -5.73 10.77 -1.10
N TRP A 70 -4.75 11.66 -0.91
CA TRP A 70 -3.59 11.29 -0.10
C TRP A 70 -3.87 11.33 1.40
N ASN A 71 -4.84 12.13 1.87
CA ASN A 71 -5.36 12.02 3.23
C ASN A 71 -6.14 10.72 3.45
N ALA A 72 -6.94 10.24 2.48
CA ALA A 72 -7.59 8.93 2.57
C ALA A 72 -6.57 7.77 2.69
N VAL A 73 -5.41 7.88 2.03
CA VAL A 73 -4.31 6.92 2.20
C VAL A 73 -3.72 7.00 3.62
N GLU A 74 -3.41 8.19 4.12
CA GLU A 74 -2.83 8.39 5.46
C GLU A 74 -3.76 7.87 6.56
N GLU A 75 -5.06 8.11 6.45
CA GLU A 75 -6.08 7.65 7.40
C GLU A 75 -6.19 6.12 7.44
N THR A 76 -6.15 5.49 6.27
CA THR A 76 -6.28 4.03 6.16
C THR A 76 -5.05 3.29 6.67
N GLU A 77 -3.88 3.88 6.55
CA GLU A 77 -2.60 3.29 6.92
C GLU A 77 -2.24 3.61 8.38
N THR A 78 -2.77 2.86 9.34
CA THR A 78 -2.69 3.17 10.77
C THR A 78 -1.39 2.77 11.47
N ALA A 79 -0.59 1.85 10.90
CA ALA A 79 0.64 1.39 11.54
C ALA A 79 1.75 2.46 11.50
N LYS A 80 2.61 2.47 12.51
CA LYS A 80 3.72 3.45 12.64
C LYS A 80 4.77 3.35 11.52
N ASP A 81 4.89 2.18 10.91
CA ASP A 81 5.85 1.85 9.83
C ASP A 81 5.15 1.61 8.50
N SER A 82 3.89 2.04 8.36
CA SER A 82 3.10 1.83 7.14
C SER A 82 3.82 2.32 5.89
N ARG A 83 3.79 1.49 4.86
CA ARG A 83 4.08 1.89 3.49
C ARG A 83 2.86 2.63 2.96
N LEU A 84 3.03 3.91 2.63
CA LEU A 84 1.95 4.83 2.27
C LEU A 84 1.74 4.88 0.76
N ALA A 85 2.85 5.03 0.02
CA ALA A 85 2.83 5.16 -1.43
C ALA A 85 4.13 4.63 -2.04
N ARG A 86 4.10 4.36 -3.35
CA ARG A 86 5.29 4.13 -4.16
C ARG A 86 5.49 5.30 -5.08
N GLU A 87 6.70 5.82 -5.15
CA GLU A 87 7.09 6.89 -6.06
C GLU A 87 8.02 6.33 -7.13
N PHE A 88 7.70 6.59 -8.41
CA PHE A 88 8.62 6.44 -9.51
C PHE A 88 9.11 7.81 -9.96
N VAL A 89 10.41 7.90 -10.28
CA VAL A 89 11.00 9.06 -10.94
C VAL A 89 11.59 8.58 -12.25
N ALA A 90 11.06 9.07 -13.36
CA ALA A 90 11.47 8.68 -14.70
C ALA A 90 11.96 9.89 -15.51
N ALA A 91 13.14 9.77 -16.14
CA ALA A 91 13.60 10.77 -17.09
C ALA A 91 12.75 10.70 -18.37
N LEU A 92 12.33 11.86 -18.88
CA LEU A 92 11.58 11.95 -20.13
C LEU A 92 12.51 12.29 -21.29
N PRO A 93 12.26 11.72 -22.50
CA PRO A 93 13.06 12.05 -23.69
C PRO A 93 12.95 13.55 -24.02
N ILE A 94 14.07 14.22 -24.05
CA ILE A 94 14.16 15.66 -24.38
C ILE A 94 13.85 15.93 -25.86
N GLU A 95 13.94 14.92 -26.70
CA GLU A 95 13.66 14.99 -28.15
C GLU A 95 12.14 15.10 -28.43
N LEU A 96 11.30 14.75 -27.44
CA LEU A 96 9.85 14.86 -27.57
C LEU A 96 9.38 16.26 -27.17
N SER A 97 8.37 16.76 -27.90
CA SER A 97 7.65 17.97 -27.45
C SER A 97 6.95 17.71 -26.10
N ARG A 98 6.64 18.77 -25.37
CA ARG A 98 5.93 18.67 -24.07
C ARG A 98 4.61 17.88 -24.19
N GLU A 99 3.85 18.10 -25.24
CA GLU A 99 2.58 17.42 -25.49
C GLU A 99 2.81 15.91 -25.67
N LYS A 100 3.85 15.53 -26.39
CA LYS A 100 4.21 14.12 -26.57
C LYS A 100 4.75 13.47 -25.30
N GLN A 101 5.49 14.22 -24.47
CA GLN A 101 5.94 13.76 -23.16
C GLN A 101 4.73 13.51 -22.23
N ILE A 102 3.77 14.43 -22.22
CA ILE A 102 2.52 14.28 -21.45
C ILE A 102 1.73 13.07 -21.93
N GLN A 103 1.52 12.92 -23.25
CA GLN A 103 0.78 11.79 -23.82
C GLN A 103 1.45 10.46 -23.47
N LEU A 104 2.76 10.35 -23.66
CA LEU A 104 3.53 9.15 -23.30
C LEU A 104 3.34 8.79 -21.82
N LEU A 105 3.45 9.77 -20.94
CA LEU A 105 3.29 9.57 -19.50
C LEU A 105 1.87 9.17 -19.12
N GLN A 106 0.87 9.80 -19.73
CA GLN A 106 -0.55 9.46 -19.49
C GLN A 106 -0.88 8.04 -19.92
N ASP A 107 -0.41 7.62 -21.10
CA ASP A 107 -0.64 6.27 -21.62
C ASP A 107 0.05 5.23 -20.74
N PHE A 108 1.31 5.46 -20.39
CA PHE A 108 2.05 4.60 -19.46
C PHE A 108 1.33 4.44 -18.12
N ILE A 109 0.89 5.55 -17.49
CA ILE A 109 0.20 5.50 -16.20
C ILE A 109 -1.12 4.75 -16.30
N LYS A 110 -1.90 5.02 -17.34
CA LYS A 110 -3.22 4.37 -17.54
C LYS A 110 -3.07 2.87 -17.78
N GLU A 111 -2.13 2.47 -18.62
CA GLU A 111 -1.94 1.08 -19.02
C GLU A 111 -1.28 0.25 -17.92
N GLN A 112 -0.28 0.80 -17.23
CA GLN A 112 0.52 0.02 -16.29
C GLN A 112 -0.01 0.07 -14.85
N PHE A 113 -0.62 1.16 -14.43
CA PHE A 113 -0.99 1.35 -13.02
C PHE A 113 -2.51 1.46 -12.81
N VAL A 114 -3.18 2.33 -13.58
CA VAL A 114 -4.62 2.55 -13.40
C VAL A 114 -5.44 1.34 -13.84
N ALA A 115 -5.07 0.72 -14.97
CA ALA A 115 -5.70 -0.52 -15.44
C ALA A 115 -5.54 -1.67 -14.42
N ASP A 116 -4.49 -1.64 -13.62
CA ASP A 116 -4.23 -2.60 -12.54
C ASP A 116 -4.91 -2.22 -11.20
N GLY A 117 -5.65 -1.12 -11.18
CA GLY A 117 -6.45 -0.68 -10.02
C GLY A 117 -5.77 0.28 -9.06
N MET A 118 -4.60 0.83 -9.41
CA MET A 118 -3.93 1.85 -8.59
C MET A 118 -4.47 3.23 -8.90
N CYS A 119 -4.60 4.08 -7.86
CA CYS A 119 -4.66 5.52 -8.08
C CYS A 119 -3.23 6.04 -8.28
N ALA A 120 -3.08 6.98 -9.19
CA ALA A 120 -1.81 7.61 -9.50
C ALA A 120 -1.91 9.13 -9.46
N ASP A 121 -0.89 9.79 -8.95
CA ASP A 121 -0.73 11.23 -9.00
C ASP A 121 0.61 11.54 -9.65
N ALA A 122 0.61 12.27 -10.76
CA ALA A 122 1.81 12.48 -11.54
C ALA A 122 2.08 13.95 -11.84
N ALA A 123 3.37 14.29 -11.97
CA ALA A 123 3.81 15.60 -12.38
C ALA A 123 5.07 15.50 -13.25
N ILE A 124 5.22 16.43 -14.17
CA ILE A 124 6.45 16.64 -14.94
C ILE A 124 7.12 17.88 -14.40
N HIS A 125 8.38 17.72 -14.02
CA HIS A 125 9.25 18.83 -13.61
C HIS A 125 10.32 19.10 -14.65
N ASP A 126 10.54 20.39 -14.89
CA ASP A 126 11.69 20.86 -15.64
C ASP A 126 12.88 21.04 -14.70
N PRO A 127 14.06 20.59 -15.09
CA PRO A 127 15.25 20.70 -14.26
C PRO A 127 15.70 22.17 -14.13
N TYR A 128 16.26 22.50 -12.96
CA TYR A 128 17.02 23.74 -12.83
C TYR A 128 18.34 23.64 -13.60
N PRO A 129 18.79 24.72 -14.26
CA PRO A 129 20.12 24.78 -14.83
C PRO A 129 21.21 24.46 -13.76
N PRO A 130 22.24 23.64 -14.06
CA PRO A 130 22.59 23.10 -15.37
C PRO A 130 21.91 21.77 -15.76
N GLY A 131 20.88 21.33 -15.07
CA GLY A 131 20.13 20.12 -15.42
C GLY A 131 19.45 20.24 -16.79
N HIS A 132 19.32 19.13 -17.51
CA HIS A 132 18.82 19.15 -18.88
C HIS A 132 17.61 18.24 -19.14
N ASN A 133 17.32 17.28 -18.25
CA ASN A 133 16.29 16.29 -18.51
C ASN A 133 15.01 16.60 -17.73
N PRO A 134 13.89 16.83 -18.42
CA PRO A 134 12.58 16.78 -17.81
C PRO A 134 12.36 15.41 -17.18
N HIS A 135 11.76 15.38 -16.01
CA HIS A 135 11.50 14.12 -15.30
C HIS A 135 10.07 14.07 -14.77
N ALA A 136 9.49 12.88 -14.85
CA ALA A 136 8.20 12.60 -14.27
C ALA A 136 8.35 12.05 -12.87
N HIS A 137 7.54 12.56 -11.93
CA HIS A 137 7.24 11.92 -10.66
C HIS A 137 5.87 11.26 -10.77
N ILE A 138 5.78 9.99 -10.38
CA ILE A 138 4.53 9.23 -10.35
C ILE A 138 4.36 8.66 -8.95
N LEU A 139 3.38 9.13 -8.21
CA LEU A 139 3.05 8.64 -6.88
C LEU A 139 1.85 7.69 -6.99
N LEU A 140 2.01 6.46 -6.50
CA LEU A 140 1.04 5.37 -6.64
C LEU A 140 0.54 4.90 -5.28
N THR A 141 -0.74 4.58 -5.20
CA THR A 141 -1.30 3.88 -4.04
C THR A 141 -0.78 2.44 -3.97
N VAL A 142 -0.62 1.92 -2.76
CA VAL A 142 -0.07 0.57 -2.50
C VAL A 142 -1.09 -0.37 -1.84
N ARG A 143 -2.35 0.04 -1.83
CA ARG A 143 -3.48 -0.71 -1.31
C ARG A 143 -4.55 -0.82 -2.40
N PRO A 144 -5.05 -2.02 -2.72
CA PRO A 144 -6.08 -2.18 -3.75
C PRO A 144 -7.45 -1.70 -3.25
N LEU A 145 -8.31 -1.37 -4.21
CA LEU A 145 -9.71 -1.07 -3.99
C LEU A 145 -10.58 -2.28 -4.31
N ASP A 146 -11.72 -2.40 -3.62
CA ASP A 146 -12.78 -3.32 -4.00
C ASP A 146 -13.66 -2.69 -5.11
N GLU A 147 -14.64 -3.45 -5.60
CA GLU A 147 -15.58 -3.00 -6.64
C GLU A 147 -16.46 -1.81 -6.22
N LYS A 148 -16.51 -1.51 -4.91
CA LYS A 148 -17.26 -0.39 -4.31
C LYS A 148 -16.38 0.81 -3.98
N GLY A 149 -15.11 0.80 -4.38
CA GLY A 149 -14.15 1.87 -4.13
C GLY A 149 -13.63 1.92 -2.69
N LYS A 150 -13.77 0.85 -1.91
CA LYS A 150 -13.23 0.78 -0.55
C LYS A 150 -11.86 0.12 -0.55
N TRP A 151 -10.99 0.60 0.31
CA TRP A 151 -9.69 0.00 0.53
C TRP A 151 -9.79 -1.44 1.00
N GLN A 152 -9.14 -2.36 0.32
CA GLN A 152 -8.95 -3.74 0.75
C GLN A 152 -7.82 -3.83 1.78
N TYR A 153 -7.73 -4.94 2.50
CA TYR A 153 -6.60 -5.22 3.38
C TYR A 153 -5.35 -5.55 2.56
N LYS A 154 -4.19 -5.00 2.94
CA LYS A 154 -2.89 -5.45 2.42
C LYS A 154 -2.56 -6.85 2.94
N THR A 155 -2.91 -7.10 4.20
CA THR A 155 -2.68 -8.36 4.90
C THR A 155 -3.92 -8.70 5.71
N GLU A 156 -4.47 -9.88 5.51
CA GLU A 156 -5.59 -10.38 6.27
C GLU A 156 -5.09 -11.22 7.46
N LYS A 157 -5.75 -11.04 8.61
CA LYS A 157 -5.39 -11.81 9.81
C LYS A 157 -5.76 -13.27 9.62
N GLU A 158 -4.81 -14.18 9.88
CA GLU A 158 -5.01 -15.61 9.95
C GLU A 158 -4.92 -16.10 11.37
N TYR A 159 -5.82 -17.01 11.74
CA TYR A 159 -5.74 -17.77 12.97
C TYR A 159 -4.91 -19.02 12.73
N LEU A 160 -3.95 -19.31 13.61
CA LEU A 160 -3.23 -20.57 13.58
C LEU A 160 -4.08 -21.64 14.24
N CYS A 161 -4.54 -22.58 13.43
CA CYS A 161 -5.39 -23.68 13.84
C CYS A 161 -4.60 -24.99 13.83
N VAL A 162 -5.12 -25.99 14.55
CA VAL A 162 -4.52 -27.33 14.64
C VAL A 162 -5.58 -28.39 14.42
N LYS A 163 -5.21 -29.47 13.71
CA LYS A 163 -5.98 -30.70 13.55
C LYS A 163 -4.99 -31.87 13.42
N ASP A 164 -5.17 -32.94 14.18
CA ASP A 164 -4.37 -34.16 14.12
C ASP A 164 -2.84 -33.94 14.19
N GLY A 165 -2.43 -32.88 14.92
CA GLY A 165 -1.02 -32.49 15.05
C GLY A 165 -0.49 -31.60 13.92
N GLU A 166 -1.26 -31.35 12.88
CA GLU A 166 -0.94 -30.39 11.81
C GLU A 166 -1.36 -28.97 12.20
N GLU A 167 -0.50 -27.97 11.94
CA GLU A 167 -0.83 -26.56 12.11
C GLU A 167 -1.05 -25.89 10.75
N ARG A 168 -2.15 -25.08 10.64
CA ARG A 168 -2.46 -24.32 9.44
C ARG A 168 -3.11 -22.97 9.77
N GLY A 169 -2.78 -21.96 8.96
CA GLY A 169 -3.42 -20.64 9.03
C GLY A 169 -4.74 -20.60 8.25
N PHE A 170 -5.77 -20.01 8.86
CA PHE A 170 -7.06 -19.76 8.21
C PHE A 170 -7.52 -18.34 8.48
N THR A 171 -8.03 -17.66 7.47
CA THR A 171 -8.74 -16.38 7.64
C THR A 171 -10.04 -16.60 8.43
N ALA A 172 -10.66 -15.51 8.87
CA ALA A 172 -11.94 -15.63 9.60
C ALA A 172 -13.05 -16.25 8.74
N ALA A 173 -13.04 -15.99 7.43
CA ALA A 173 -14.01 -16.56 6.48
C ALA A 173 -13.77 -18.06 6.26
N GLU A 174 -12.54 -18.45 6.00
CA GLU A 174 -12.16 -19.85 5.77
C GLU A 174 -12.35 -20.71 7.02
N PHE A 175 -12.14 -20.15 8.21
CA PHE A 175 -12.26 -20.91 9.44
C PHE A 175 -13.67 -21.45 9.67
N LYS A 176 -14.73 -20.82 9.13
CA LYS A 176 -16.09 -21.32 9.22
C LYS A 176 -16.22 -22.73 8.64
N GLN A 177 -15.60 -22.95 7.47
CA GLN A 177 -15.58 -24.28 6.84
C GLN A 177 -14.57 -25.19 7.53
N ALA A 178 -13.36 -24.70 7.80
CA ALA A 178 -12.31 -25.46 8.46
C ALA A 178 -12.76 -26.01 9.84
N GLN A 179 -13.57 -25.27 10.57
CA GLN A 179 -14.14 -25.72 11.84
C GLN A 179 -15.06 -26.94 11.65
N ALA A 180 -15.87 -26.98 10.60
CA ALA A 180 -16.72 -28.13 10.26
C ALA A 180 -15.86 -29.35 9.89
N ASP A 181 -14.69 -29.12 9.32
CA ASP A 181 -13.70 -30.17 8.97
C ASP A 181 -12.84 -30.62 10.17
N GLY A 182 -13.11 -30.09 11.37
CA GLY A 182 -12.44 -30.48 12.61
C GLY A 182 -11.19 -29.67 12.98
N TRP A 183 -10.91 -28.54 12.29
CA TRP A 183 -9.83 -27.64 12.69
C TRP A 183 -10.22 -26.79 13.90
N GLU A 184 -9.33 -26.65 14.87
CA GLU A 184 -9.51 -25.87 16.07
C GLU A 184 -8.53 -24.70 16.16
N LYS A 185 -9.02 -23.51 16.55
CA LYS A 185 -8.15 -22.37 16.89
C LYS A 185 -7.35 -22.68 18.14
N GLN A 186 -6.09 -22.29 18.14
CA GLN A 186 -5.25 -22.41 19.32
C GLN A 186 -5.41 -21.20 20.24
N TYR A 187 -5.46 -21.46 21.55
CA TYR A 187 -5.49 -20.45 22.59
C TYR A 187 -4.36 -20.69 23.59
N GLN A 188 -4.06 -19.69 24.41
CA GLN A 188 -3.06 -19.80 25.44
C GLN A 188 -3.69 -20.36 26.73
N TYR A 189 -3.09 -21.43 27.26
CA TYR A 189 -3.50 -22.10 28.48
C TYR A 189 -2.37 -22.12 29.49
N LYS A 190 -2.74 -22.17 30.80
CA LYS A 190 -1.77 -22.27 31.89
C LYS A 190 -1.39 -23.73 32.12
N VAL A 191 -0.11 -24.05 31.99
CA VAL A 191 0.45 -25.39 32.25
C VAL A 191 1.55 -25.24 33.31
N GLY A 192 1.21 -25.46 34.56
CA GLY A 192 2.08 -25.16 35.70
C GLY A 192 2.41 -23.66 35.76
N LYS A 193 3.71 -23.32 35.65
CA LYS A 193 4.19 -21.92 35.62
C LYS A 193 4.29 -21.33 34.19
N LYS A 194 4.04 -22.14 33.15
CA LYS A 194 4.20 -21.74 31.75
C LYS A 194 2.84 -21.48 31.09
N LYS A 195 2.87 -20.69 30.02
CA LYS A 195 1.74 -20.48 29.11
C LYS A 195 2.04 -21.16 27.80
N VAL A 196 1.15 -22.06 27.35
CA VAL A 196 1.34 -22.86 26.13
C VAL A 196 0.12 -22.67 25.23
N TYR A 197 0.34 -22.63 23.92
CA TYR A 197 -0.73 -22.62 22.93
C TYR A 197 -1.15 -24.05 22.58
N MET A 198 -2.45 -24.32 22.63
CA MET A 198 -3.05 -25.60 22.22
C MET A 198 -4.52 -25.40 21.84
N SER A 199 -5.14 -26.46 21.26
CA SER A 199 -6.57 -26.44 20.96
C SER A 199 -7.43 -26.54 22.23
N PRO A 200 -8.69 -26.09 22.18
CA PRO A 200 -9.63 -26.27 23.28
C PRO A 200 -9.84 -27.73 23.66
N SER A 201 -9.94 -28.64 22.69
CA SER A 201 -10.11 -30.09 22.94
C SER A 201 -8.92 -30.69 23.69
N ALA A 202 -7.68 -30.37 23.27
CA ALA A 202 -6.48 -30.84 23.94
C ALA A 202 -6.35 -30.29 25.36
N ALA A 203 -6.71 -29.03 25.57
CA ALA A 203 -6.69 -28.41 26.89
C ALA A 203 -7.74 -29.00 27.82
N GLN A 204 -8.95 -29.25 27.32
CA GLN A 204 -10.05 -29.88 28.09
C GLN A 204 -9.69 -31.28 28.54
N ALA A 205 -9.07 -32.07 27.65
CA ALA A 205 -8.62 -33.42 27.99
C ALA A 205 -7.60 -33.46 29.13
N GLN A 206 -6.85 -32.36 29.35
CA GLN A 206 -5.82 -32.25 30.38
C GLN A 206 -6.24 -31.34 31.57
N GLY A 207 -7.44 -30.77 31.53
CA GLY A 207 -7.97 -29.91 32.60
C GLY A 207 -7.25 -28.57 32.72
N TYR A 208 -6.67 -28.04 31.63
CA TYR A 208 -5.97 -26.76 31.66
C TYR A 208 -6.91 -25.56 31.53
N GLU A 209 -6.60 -24.49 32.26
CA GLU A 209 -7.36 -23.26 32.25
C GLU A 209 -6.88 -22.31 31.13
N ARG A 210 -7.83 -21.78 30.34
CA ARG A 210 -7.56 -20.82 29.29
C ARG A 210 -7.24 -19.45 29.86
N VAL A 211 -6.12 -18.85 29.40
CA VAL A 211 -5.64 -17.55 29.88
C VAL A 211 -5.66 -16.45 28.80
N SER A 212 -5.85 -16.79 27.52
CA SER A 212 -5.98 -15.79 26.45
C SER A 212 -7.44 -15.62 26.01
N LYS A 213 -7.85 -14.36 25.83
CA LYS A 213 -9.16 -14.01 25.23
C LYS A 213 -9.15 -14.31 23.71
N TYR A 214 -8.04 -14.04 23.05
CA TYR A 214 -7.91 -14.12 21.60
C TYR A 214 -7.13 -15.37 21.18
N PRO A 215 -7.47 -15.97 20.02
CA PRO A 215 -6.71 -17.08 19.46
C PRO A 215 -5.33 -16.64 18.96
N LYS A 216 -4.43 -17.63 18.87
CA LYS A 216 -3.12 -17.47 18.23
C LYS A 216 -3.31 -17.09 16.77
N SER A 217 -2.61 -16.10 16.32
CA SER A 217 -2.55 -15.71 14.91
C SER A 217 -1.24 -16.19 14.28
N THR A 218 -1.21 -16.37 12.98
CA THR A 218 0.05 -16.49 12.22
C THR A 218 0.86 -15.21 12.38
N LYS A 219 2.16 -15.31 12.20
CA LYS A 219 3.09 -14.18 12.43
C LYS A 219 2.86 -13.02 11.46
N PHE A 220 2.55 -13.33 10.21
CA PHE A 220 2.48 -12.34 9.13
C PHE A 220 1.08 -12.14 8.54
N GLY A 221 0.13 -13.03 8.89
CA GLY A 221 -1.16 -13.10 8.21
C GLY A 221 -1.03 -13.57 6.75
N ARG A 222 -2.11 -13.43 6.00
CA ARG A 222 -2.14 -13.70 4.55
C ARG A 222 -2.05 -12.39 3.79
N GLN A 223 -1.09 -12.27 2.90
CA GLN A 223 -0.99 -11.11 2.03
C GLN A 223 -2.14 -11.11 1.01
N ASN A 224 -2.64 -9.91 0.70
CA ASN A 224 -3.56 -9.74 -0.42
C ASN A 224 -2.81 -10.05 -1.72
N PRO A 225 -3.32 -10.95 -2.59
CA PRO A 225 -2.62 -11.36 -3.81
C PRO A 225 -2.26 -10.20 -4.75
N ILE A 226 -3.12 -9.17 -4.81
CA ILE A 226 -2.86 -7.97 -5.62
C ILE A 226 -1.69 -7.19 -5.03
N THR A 227 -1.69 -6.97 -3.71
CA THR A 227 -0.60 -6.27 -3.01
C THR A 227 0.72 -7.05 -3.11
N GLU A 228 0.66 -8.37 -3.01
CA GLU A 228 1.83 -9.24 -3.17
C GLU A 228 2.43 -9.10 -4.57
N ARG A 229 1.60 -9.21 -5.62
CA ARG A 229 2.02 -9.01 -7.00
C ARG A 229 2.61 -7.62 -7.23
N TRP A 230 1.97 -6.55 -6.75
CA TRP A 230 2.50 -5.17 -6.88
C TRP A 230 3.85 -4.95 -6.21
N ASN A 231 4.23 -5.80 -5.25
CA ASN A 231 5.50 -5.70 -4.54
C ASN A 231 6.52 -6.76 -4.98
N SER A 232 6.21 -7.59 -5.98
CA SER A 232 7.14 -8.58 -6.49
C SER A 232 8.23 -7.96 -7.36
N ASP A 233 9.40 -8.58 -7.38
CA ASP A 233 10.52 -8.13 -8.22
C ASP A 233 10.18 -8.27 -9.71
N GLU A 234 9.41 -9.33 -10.07
CA GLU A 234 8.94 -9.54 -11.44
C GLU A 234 8.09 -8.36 -11.92
N GLN A 235 7.17 -7.88 -11.09
CA GLN A 235 6.33 -6.73 -11.46
C GLN A 235 7.13 -5.44 -11.57
N LEU A 236 8.14 -5.22 -10.71
CA LEU A 236 9.02 -4.06 -10.79
C LEU A 236 9.87 -4.04 -12.06
N VAL A 237 10.23 -5.21 -12.58
CA VAL A 237 10.96 -5.35 -13.85
C VAL A 237 10.04 -5.11 -15.05
N LEU A 238 8.75 -5.43 -14.94
CA LEU A 238 7.76 -5.23 -16.01
C LEU A 238 7.35 -3.76 -16.15
N TRP A 239 7.36 -2.99 -15.06
CA TRP A 239 7.12 -1.55 -15.08
C TRP A 239 8.35 -0.77 -15.54
#